data_1209c0cbd359efc07c580b627d2438aa
#
_entry.id   1209c0cbd359efc07c580b627d2438aa
#
_cell.length_a   1.000
_cell.length_b   1.000
_cell.length_c   1.000
_cell.angle_alpha   90.00
_cell.angle_beta   90.00
_cell.angle_gamma   90.00
#
_symmetry.space_group_name_H-M   'P 1'
#
loop_
_entity.id
_entity.type
_entity.pdbx_description
1 polymer ?
#
loop_
_entity_poly.entity_id
_entity_poly.type
_entity_poly.pdbx_seq_one_letter_code
_entity_poly.pdbx_strand_id
1 'polypeptide(L)'
;MKTVLLLINMPHDLLIRGFDDQIHLQLGELAKEKGVSINSIVKDAVDKWLKRQADIPMKHYLLIYSDDNSISGLLRSMDRIAKENDLFRCFCGPPSTNSSKLLSKLNWYNGTVIPYYYDEFETLKRTQKNKSQSHVSDNDKSILGYCTTIMENIAVNNVNKKQVCCIDFLIDDVAKSSLQQAMTIEKAYDASRIPGLMYCTYKTETLLRAKINDLLELFEGHDQVFILKDDDVYKLHITKENVHKLFLS
;
A
#
# COMPACT_ATOMS: atom_id res chain seq x y z
N MET A 1 -24.06 15.47 -36.66
CA MET A 1 -24.35 14.03 -36.64
C MET A 1 -23.16 13.32 -35.96
N LYS A 2 -23.32 12.83 -34.74
CA LYS A 2 -22.31 12.02 -34.07
C LYS A 2 -22.63 10.56 -34.36
N THR A 3 -21.79 9.88 -35.10
CA THR A 3 -21.88 8.46 -35.38
C THR A 3 -21.46 7.70 -34.10
N VAL A 4 -22.43 7.08 -33.45
CA VAL A 4 -22.19 6.16 -32.33
C VAL A 4 -21.76 4.83 -32.95
N LEU A 5 -20.47 4.48 -32.83
CA LEU A 5 -20.00 3.14 -33.14
C LEU A 5 -20.52 2.18 -32.05
N LEU A 6 -21.56 1.42 -32.40
CA LEU A 6 -21.96 0.24 -31.65
C LEU A 6 -20.86 -0.82 -31.83
N LEU A 7 -19.99 -0.98 -30.83
CA LEU A 7 -19.12 -2.15 -30.73
C LEU A 7 -20.03 -3.38 -30.47
N ILE A 8 -20.29 -4.13 -31.55
CA ILE A 8 -20.94 -5.45 -31.47
C ILE A 8 -19.94 -6.35 -30.74
N ASN A 9 -20.27 -6.71 -29.50
CA ASN A 9 -19.51 -7.71 -28.72
C ASN A 9 -19.71 -9.07 -29.40
N MET A 10 -18.80 -9.43 -30.32
CA MET A 10 -18.75 -10.78 -30.90
C MET A 10 -18.17 -11.71 -29.84
N PRO A 11 -18.82 -12.85 -29.53
CA PRO A 11 -18.24 -13.84 -28.66
C PRO A 11 -16.97 -14.39 -29.30
N HIS A 12 -15.85 -14.31 -28.57
CA HIS A 12 -14.57 -14.89 -28.99
C HIS A 12 -14.38 -16.22 -28.29
N ASP A 13 -13.98 -17.25 -29.04
CA ASP A 13 -13.60 -18.52 -28.45
C ASP A 13 -12.18 -18.43 -27.87
N LEU A 14 -12.04 -18.88 -26.61
CA LEU A 14 -10.75 -18.99 -25.93
C LEU A 14 -10.35 -20.47 -25.86
N LEU A 15 -9.27 -20.85 -26.53
CA LEU A 15 -8.70 -22.18 -26.44
C LEU A 15 -7.57 -22.18 -25.41
N ILE A 16 -7.74 -22.88 -24.30
CA ILE A 16 -6.73 -23.07 -23.26
C ILE A 16 -6.06 -24.43 -23.46
N ARG A 17 -4.72 -24.43 -23.57
CA ARG A 17 -3.90 -25.64 -23.72
C ARG A 17 -2.94 -25.75 -22.55
N GLY A 18 -2.47 -26.98 -22.26
CA GLY A 18 -1.42 -27.21 -21.25
C GLY A 18 -1.95 -27.50 -19.84
N PHE A 19 -3.24 -27.79 -19.67
CA PHE A 19 -3.71 -28.44 -18.44
C PHE A 19 -3.17 -29.87 -18.41
N ASP A 20 -2.61 -30.28 -17.27
CA ASP A 20 -2.30 -31.68 -17.04
C ASP A 20 -3.60 -32.48 -16.80
N ASP A 21 -3.46 -33.81 -16.91
CA ASP A 21 -4.63 -34.73 -16.80
C ASP A 21 -5.29 -34.63 -15.42
N GLN A 22 -4.53 -34.34 -14.37
CA GLN A 22 -5.02 -34.21 -13.00
C GLN A 22 -5.93 -32.99 -12.84
N ILE A 23 -5.51 -31.84 -13.37
CA ILE A 23 -6.30 -30.60 -13.36
C ILE A 23 -7.58 -30.81 -14.20
N HIS A 24 -7.45 -31.43 -15.36
CA HIS A 24 -8.62 -31.71 -16.21
C HIS A 24 -9.65 -32.63 -15.51
N LEU A 25 -9.19 -33.67 -14.81
CA LEU A 25 -10.04 -34.55 -14.03
C LEU A 25 -10.76 -33.78 -12.89
N GLN A 26 -10.03 -32.98 -12.12
CA GLN A 26 -10.60 -32.17 -11.04
C GLN A 26 -11.66 -31.18 -11.55
N LEU A 27 -11.41 -30.53 -12.69
CA LEU A 27 -12.38 -29.65 -13.32
C LEU A 27 -13.64 -30.43 -13.77
N GLY A 28 -13.47 -31.67 -14.26
CA GLY A 28 -14.58 -32.56 -14.66
C GLY A 28 -15.46 -32.97 -13.47
N GLU A 29 -14.83 -33.33 -12.34
CA GLU A 29 -15.54 -33.68 -11.10
C GLU A 29 -16.31 -32.47 -10.55
N LEU A 30 -15.68 -31.29 -10.50
CA LEU A 30 -16.30 -30.06 -10.05
C LEU A 30 -17.47 -29.64 -10.95
N ALA A 31 -17.32 -29.81 -12.27
CA ALA A 31 -18.36 -29.53 -13.24
C ALA A 31 -19.59 -30.41 -13.02
N LYS A 32 -19.36 -31.70 -12.77
CA LYS A 32 -20.40 -32.67 -12.47
C LYS A 32 -21.11 -32.38 -11.15
N GLU A 33 -20.36 -32.08 -10.10
CA GLU A 33 -20.90 -31.71 -8.78
C GLU A 33 -21.78 -30.45 -8.85
N LYS A 34 -21.36 -29.45 -9.62
CA LYS A 34 -22.10 -28.18 -9.75
C LYS A 34 -23.17 -28.20 -10.86
N GLY A 35 -23.27 -29.24 -11.64
CA GLY A 35 -24.22 -29.32 -12.75
C GLY A 35 -23.96 -28.31 -13.87
N VAL A 36 -22.71 -27.94 -14.09
CA VAL A 36 -22.28 -26.94 -15.10
C VAL A 36 -21.21 -27.54 -16.02
N SER A 37 -20.87 -26.87 -17.12
CA SER A 37 -19.77 -27.29 -17.99
C SER A 37 -18.40 -26.87 -17.44
N ILE A 38 -17.34 -27.59 -17.81
CA ILE A 38 -15.94 -27.18 -17.52
C ILE A 38 -15.68 -25.76 -18.06
N ASN A 39 -16.16 -25.44 -19.27
CA ASN A 39 -16.03 -24.11 -19.86
C ASN A 39 -16.68 -23.02 -18.98
N SER A 40 -17.83 -23.33 -18.37
CA SER A 40 -18.48 -22.39 -17.44
C SER A 40 -17.65 -22.16 -16.20
N ILE A 41 -17.02 -23.19 -15.63
CA ILE A 41 -16.14 -23.08 -14.49
C ILE A 41 -14.90 -22.24 -14.83
N VAL A 42 -14.26 -22.53 -15.97
CA VAL A 42 -13.07 -21.79 -16.43
C VAL A 42 -13.43 -20.33 -16.71
N LYS A 43 -14.55 -20.09 -17.39
CA LYS A 43 -15.04 -18.72 -17.63
C LYS A 43 -15.27 -17.96 -16.33
N ASP A 44 -15.95 -18.57 -15.35
CA ASP A 44 -16.21 -17.98 -14.04
C ASP A 44 -14.90 -17.71 -13.26
N ALA A 45 -13.94 -18.62 -13.36
CA ALA A 45 -12.61 -18.45 -12.78
C ALA A 45 -11.84 -17.28 -13.42
N VAL A 46 -11.88 -17.17 -14.76
CA VAL A 46 -11.27 -16.06 -15.51
C VAL A 46 -11.97 -14.74 -15.19
N ASP A 47 -13.30 -14.72 -15.17
CA ASP A 47 -14.08 -13.53 -14.80
C ASP A 47 -13.79 -13.09 -13.36
N LYS A 48 -13.69 -14.04 -12.43
CA LYS A 48 -13.29 -13.75 -11.04
C LYS A 48 -11.86 -13.24 -10.94
N TRP A 49 -10.95 -13.82 -11.73
CA TRP A 49 -9.56 -13.38 -11.77
C TRP A 49 -9.44 -11.96 -12.35
N LEU A 50 -10.12 -11.67 -13.47
CA LEU A 50 -10.17 -10.36 -14.08
C LEU A 50 -10.81 -9.32 -13.15
N LYS A 51 -11.90 -9.66 -12.47
CA LYS A 51 -12.53 -8.81 -11.47
C LYS A 51 -11.62 -8.56 -10.27
N ARG A 52 -10.91 -9.58 -9.77
CA ARG A 52 -9.90 -9.39 -8.73
C ARG A 52 -8.77 -8.45 -9.17
N GLN A 53 -8.38 -8.49 -10.44
CA GLN A 53 -7.38 -7.57 -11.01
C GLN A 53 -7.95 -6.15 -11.20
N ALA A 54 -9.25 -6.03 -11.53
CA ALA A 54 -9.91 -4.74 -11.75
C ALA A 54 -10.41 -4.08 -10.45
N ASP A 55 -10.72 -4.88 -9.43
CA ASP A 55 -11.44 -4.48 -8.22
C ASP A 55 -10.59 -4.46 -6.94
N ILE A 56 -9.27 -4.64 -6.99
CA ILE A 56 -8.51 -4.30 -5.80
C ILE A 56 -8.29 -2.79 -5.84
N PRO A 57 -9.15 -2.04 -5.14
CA PRO A 57 -8.91 -0.63 -4.95
C PRO A 57 -7.56 -0.50 -4.25
N MET A 58 -6.84 0.54 -4.54
CA MET A 58 -5.75 0.95 -3.68
C MET A 58 -6.33 1.11 -2.27
N LYS A 59 -5.84 0.32 -1.34
CA LYS A 59 -6.20 0.41 0.08
C LYS A 59 -5.08 1.07 0.82
N HIS A 60 -5.40 2.19 1.45
CA HIS A 60 -4.47 2.99 2.21
C HIS A 60 -4.73 2.77 3.70
N TYR A 61 -3.78 2.15 4.38
CA TYR A 61 -3.90 1.77 5.78
C TYR A 61 -2.88 2.52 6.64
N LEU A 62 -3.35 3.04 7.75
CA LEU A 62 -2.50 3.61 8.78
C LEU A 62 -2.09 2.52 9.78
N LEU A 63 -0.81 2.40 10.04
CA LEU A 63 -0.25 1.49 11.00
C LEU A 63 0.53 2.26 12.08
N ILE A 64 0.02 2.23 13.30
CA ILE A 64 0.63 2.91 14.46
C ILE A 64 1.32 1.86 15.32
N TYR A 65 2.59 2.07 15.66
CA TYR A 65 3.38 1.15 16.46
C TYR A 65 4.32 1.88 17.42
N SER A 66 4.70 1.22 18.53
CA SER A 66 5.54 1.85 19.56
C SER A 66 7.03 1.78 19.23
N ASP A 67 7.50 0.62 18.77
CA ASP A 67 8.92 0.35 18.53
C ASP A 67 9.13 -0.71 17.44
N ASP A 68 10.38 -0.80 16.95
CA ASP A 68 10.75 -1.70 15.84
C ASP A 68 10.65 -3.19 16.19
N ASN A 69 10.58 -3.57 17.47
CA ASN A 69 10.42 -4.96 17.86
C ASN A 69 8.95 -5.39 17.78
N SER A 70 8.04 -4.52 18.24
CA SER A 70 6.59 -4.76 18.22
C SER A 70 6.03 -5.02 16.82
N ILE A 71 6.61 -4.40 15.78
CA ILE A 71 6.14 -4.55 14.39
C ILE A 71 6.64 -5.85 13.72
N SER A 72 7.69 -6.50 14.24
CA SER A 72 8.36 -7.63 13.56
C SER A 72 7.44 -8.84 13.32
N GLY A 73 6.57 -9.15 14.26
CA GLY A 73 5.57 -10.22 14.14
C GLY A 73 4.56 -9.94 13.03
N LEU A 74 4.06 -8.71 12.98
CA LEU A 74 3.16 -8.27 11.91
C LEU A 74 3.82 -8.32 10.53
N LEU A 75 5.07 -7.85 10.39
CA LEU A 75 5.79 -7.88 9.12
C LEU A 75 5.94 -9.31 8.56
N ARG A 76 6.19 -10.31 9.42
CA ARG A 76 6.22 -11.73 9.02
C ARG A 76 4.85 -12.23 8.56
N SER A 77 3.79 -11.82 9.24
CA SER A 77 2.42 -12.16 8.86
C SER A 77 2.03 -11.52 7.53
N MET A 78 2.38 -10.25 7.32
CA MET A 78 2.18 -9.55 6.06
C MET A 78 2.96 -10.21 4.91
N ASP A 79 4.22 -10.63 5.15
CA ASP A 79 5.01 -11.35 4.15
C ASP A 79 4.34 -12.65 3.71
N ARG A 80 3.82 -13.42 4.66
CA ARG A 80 3.07 -14.66 4.35
C ARG A 80 1.83 -14.35 3.51
N ILE A 81 0.99 -13.42 3.94
CA ILE A 81 -0.25 -13.04 3.23
C ILE A 81 0.08 -12.51 1.83
N ALA A 82 1.11 -11.67 1.70
CA ALA A 82 1.50 -11.12 0.41
C ALA A 82 2.00 -12.19 -0.57
N LYS A 83 2.72 -13.21 -0.07
CA LYS A 83 3.13 -14.39 -0.85
C LYS A 83 1.94 -15.24 -1.29
N GLU A 84 1.03 -15.56 -0.38
CA GLU A 84 -0.17 -16.35 -0.66
C GLU A 84 -1.09 -15.67 -1.72
N ASN A 85 -1.06 -14.35 -1.79
CA ASN A 85 -1.84 -13.57 -2.75
C ASN A 85 -1.04 -13.07 -3.95
N ASP A 86 0.19 -13.54 -4.14
CA ASP A 86 1.09 -13.19 -5.25
C ASP A 86 1.29 -11.69 -5.43
N LEU A 87 1.36 -10.93 -4.33
CA LEU A 87 1.57 -9.49 -4.36
C LEU A 87 3.05 -9.14 -4.60
N PHE A 88 3.30 -8.01 -5.27
CA PHE A 88 4.62 -7.41 -5.32
C PHE A 88 4.92 -6.77 -3.96
N ARG A 89 5.93 -7.28 -3.27
CA ARG A 89 6.30 -6.90 -1.91
C ARG A 89 7.37 -5.83 -1.94
N CYS A 90 7.05 -4.64 -1.46
CA CYS A 90 7.99 -3.53 -1.40
C CYS A 90 7.85 -2.73 -0.10
N PHE A 91 8.86 -1.96 0.22
CA PHE A 91 8.86 -1.05 1.34
C PHE A 91 9.72 0.18 1.03
N CYS A 92 9.46 1.26 1.77
CA CYS A 92 10.26 2.48 1.77
C CYS A 92 10.78 2.68 3.19
N GLY A 93 12.08 2.83 3.36
CA GLY A 93 12.62 3.05 4.70
C GLY A 93 14.13 3.04 4.75
N PRO A 94 14.70 3.64 5.83
CA PRO A 94 16.12 3.66 6.03
C PRO A 94 16.67 2.23 6.14
N PRO A 95 17.75 1.90 5.41
CA PRO A 95 18.27 0.53 5.37
C PRO A 95 18.86 0.05 6.72
N SER A 96 19.11 0.97 7.63
CA SER A 96 19.72 0.70 8.93
C SER A 96 18.76 0.15 9.99
N THR A 97 17.45 0.32 9.83
CA THR A 97 16.45 -0.10 10.83
C THR A 97 16.28 -1.61 10.89
N ASN A 98 15.83 -2.13 12.03
CA ASN A 98 15.56 -3.56 12.20
C ASN A 98 14.42 -4.03 11.29
N SER A 99 13.39 -3.22 11.11
CA SER A 99 12.27 -3.50 10.20
C SER A 99 12.73 -3.63 8.76
N SER A 100 13.54 -2.68 8.26
CA SER A 100 14.11 -2.74 6.91
C SER A 100 15.02 -3.94 6.69
N LYS A 101 15.88 -4.26 7.68
CA LYS A 101 16.73 -5.45 7.64
C LYS A 101 15.91 -6.74 7.61
N LEU A 102 14.82 -6.82 8.37
CA LEU A 102 13.90 -7.96 8.36
C LEU A 102 13.25 -8.11 6.99
N LEU A 103 12.67 -7.05 6.44
CA LEU A 103 12.01 -7.09 5.14
C LEU A 103 12.98 -7.44 4.01
N SER A 104 14.21 -6.90 4.04
CA SER A 104 15.26 -7.29 3.09
C SER A 104 15.60 -8.77 3.16
N LYS A 105 15.68 -9.36 4.37
CA LYS A 105 15.87 -10.80 4.56
C LYS A 105 14.69 -11.63 4.04
N LEU A 106 13.49 -11.09 4.02
CA LEU A 106 12.29 -11.70 3.47
C LEU A 106 12.15 -11.48 1.95
N ASN A 107 13.13 -10.87 1.30
CA ASN A 107 13.16 -10.53 -0.13
C ASN A 107 12.07 -9.52 -0.54
N TRP A 108 11.81 -8.53 0.30
CA TRP A 108 11.03 -7.37 -0.07
C TRP A 108 11.90 -6.37 -0.82
N TYR A 109 11.37 -5.79 -1.87
CA TYR A 109 12.05 -4.74 -2.63
C TYR A 109 12.07 -3.43 -1.81
N ASN A 110 13.25 -2.85 -1.60
CA ASN A 110 13.37 -1.56 -0.96
C ASN A 110 13.38 -0.45 -2.01
N GLY A 111 12.30 0.32 -2.09
CA GLY A 111 12.17 1.45 -3.03
C GLY A 111 13.15 2.59 -2.77
N THR A 112 13.74 2.67 -1.57
CA THR A 112 14.72 3.71 -1.19
C THR A 112 16.17 3.33 -1.49
N VAL A 113 16.45 2.05 -1.83
CA VAL A 113 17.80 1.59 -2.19
C VAL A 113 18.07 1.90 -3.66
N ILE A 114 18.04 3.17 -3.99
CA ILE A 114 18.77 3.67 -5.16
C ILE A 114 20.03 4.33 -4.55
N PRO A 115 21.22 4.07 -5.12
CA PRO A 115 22.44 4.66 -4.58
C PRO A 115 22.25 6.17 -4.39
N TYR A 116 22.42 6.64 -3.16
CA TYR A 116 22.35 8.07 -2.76
C TYR A 116 20.98 8.65 -2.38
N TYR A 117 19.83 8.03 -2.60
CA TYR A 117 18.53 8.67 -2.27
C TYR A 117 18.33 8.89 -0.77
N TYR A 118 18.76 7.98 0.08
CA TYR A 118 18.58 8.19 1.52
C TYR A 118 19.45 9.35 2.03
N ASP A 119 20.65 9.50 1.51
CA ASP A 119 21.54 10.62 1.87
C ASP A 119 20.98 11.96 1.36
N GLU A 120 20.32 11.96 0.18
CA GLU A 120 19.61 13.15 -0.32
C GLU A 120 18.43 13.51 0.58
N PHE A 121 17.62 12.54 0.99
CA PHE A 121 16.50 12.76 1.92
C PHE A 121 16.96 13.32 3.26
N GLU A 122 18.02 12.78 3.86
CA GLU A 122 18.61 13.31 5.09
C GLU A 122 19.18 14.72 4.89
N THR A 123 19.74 15.00 3.74
CA THR A 123 20.25 16.35 3.40
C THR A 123 19.09 17.34 3.27
N LEU A 124 18.00 16.97 2.62
CA LEU A 124 16.79 17.78 2.51
C LEU A 124 16.19 18.10 3.88
N LYS A 125 16.10 17.11 4.78
CA LYS A 125 15.61 17.30 6.16
C LYS A 125 16.49 18.26 6.96
N ARG A 126 17.82 18.16 6.84
CA ARG A 126 18.77 19.07 7.53
C ARG A 126 18.65 20.49 7.02
N THR A 127 18.43 20.67 5.71
CA THR A 127 18.27 22.00 5.10
C THR A 127 16.98 22.67 5.57
N GLN A 128 15.92 21.91 5.80
CA GLN A 128 14.65 22.42 6.36
C GLN A 128 14.82 22.94 7.80
N LYS A 129 15.54 22.20 8.66
CA LYS A 129 15.77 22.64 10.06
C LYS A 129 16.52 23.96 10.18
N ASN A 130 17.35 24.29 9.20
CA ASN A 130 18.18 25.50 9.22
C ASN A 130 17.51 26.73 8.60
N LYS A 131 16.35 26.55 7.93
CA LYS A 131 15.56 27.65 7.34
C LYS A 131 14.32 27.93 8.17
N SER A 132 14.49 28.34 9.41
CA SER A 132 13.43 28.99 10.16
C SER A 132 13.16 30.37 9.54
N GLN A 133 11.95 30.52 8.97
CA GLN A 133 11.38 31.77 8.43
C GLN A 133 11.87 32.21 7.04
N SER A 134 11.27 31.70 6.01
CA SER A 134 10.76 32.32 4.78
C SER A 134 10.78 31.34 3.61
N HIS A 135 9.67 31.20 2.91
CA HIS A 135 9.42 30.41 1.71
C HIS A 135 9.28 28.88 1.91
N VAL A 136 8.10 28.47 2.39
CA VAL A 136 7.62 27.10 2.54
C VAL A 136 7.51 26.33 1.19
N SER A 137 7.54 27.02 0.04
CA SER A 137 7.08 26.43 -1.23
C SER A 137 8.10 25.54 -1.97
N ASP A 138 9.40 25.74 -1.87
CA ASP A 138 10.37 25.02 -2.72
C ASP A 138 10.91 23.74 -2.07
N ASN A 139 10.96 23.68 -0.74
CA ASN A 139 11.42 22.48 -0.02
C ASN A 139 10.32 21.41 0.09
N ASP A 140 9.05 21.81 0.17
CA ASP A 140 7.93 20.85 0.17
C ASP A 140 7.86 20.13 -1.17
N LYS A 141 8.12 20.83 -2.26
CA LYS A 141 8.21 20.23 -3.61
C LYS A 141 9.37 19.24 -3.74
N SER A 142 10.47 19.44 -3.03
CA SER A 142 11.64 18.55 -3.12
C SER A 142 11.43 17.23 -2.39
N ILE A 143 10.83 17.23 -1.20
CA ILE A 143 10.51 15.98 -0.46
C ILE A 143 9.39 15.22 -1.16
N LEU A 144 8.34 15.91 -1.62
CA LEU A 144 7.29 15.30 -2.40
C LEU A 144 7.84 14.69 -3.69
N GLY A 145 8.70 15.40 -4.41
CA GLY A 145 9.37 14.90 -5.62
C GLY A 145 10.20 13.65 -5.34
N TYR A 146 10.92 13.63 -4.23
CA TYR A 146 11.69 12.47 -3.79
C TYR A 146 10.77 11.25 -3.55
N CYS A 147 9.68 11.42 -2.79
CA CYS A 147 8.72 10.33 -2.53
C CYS A 147 8.03 9.86 -3.81
N THR A 148 7.71 10.78 -4.73
CA THR A 148 7.16 10.42 -6.05
C THR A 148 8.14 9.57 -6.84
N THR A 149 9.42 9.92 -6.86
CA THR A 149 10.47 9.13 -7.54
C THR A 149 10.60 7.72 -6.95
N ILE A 150 10.47 7.57 -5.63
CA ILE A 150 10.45 6.24 -5.00
C ILE A 150 9.27 5.41 -5.51
N MET A 151 8.08 6.00 -5.59
CA MET A 151 6.88 5.29 -6.08
C MET A 151 7.01 4.91 -7.56
N GLU A 152 7.56 5.79 -8.39
CA GLU A 152 7.88 5.48 -9.79
C GLU A 152 8.89 4.33 -9.91
N ASN A 153 9.90 4.32 -9.07
CA ASN A 153 10.89 3.24 -9.01
C ASN A 153 10.26 1.90 -8.61
N ILE A 154 9.36 1.90 -7.63
CA ILE A 154 8.58 0.71 -7.24
C ILE A 154 7.76 0.23 -8.45
N ALA A 155 7.08 1.14 -9.15
CA ALA A 155 6.27 0.81 -10.32
C ALA A 155 7.09 0.20 -11.45
N VAL A 156 8.29 0.74 -11.74
CA VAL A 156 9.22 0.22 -12.76
C VAL A 156 9.73 -1.17 -12.39
N ASN A 157 10.05 -1.42 -11.11
CA ASN A 157 10.56 -2.72 -10.66
C ASN A 157 9.45 -3.77 -10.50
N ASN A 158 8.19 -3.38 -10.50
CA ASN A 158 7.05 -4.29 -10.59
C ASN A 158 6.80 -4.73 -12.04
N VAL A 159 7.77 -5.42 -12.63
CA VAL A 159 7.79 -5.83 -14.05
C VAL A 159 6.52 -6.57 -14.47
N ASN A 160 5.96 -7.39 -13.57
CA ASN A 160 4.76 -8.18 -13.84
C ASN A 160 3.46 -7.41 -13.57
N LYS A 161 3.53 -6.12 -13.24
CA LYS A 161 2.38 -5.27 -12.90
C LYS A 161 1.46 -5.90 -11.86
N LYS A 162 2.05 -6.62 -10.90
CA LYS A 162 1.31 -7.20 -9.77
C LYS A 162 0.77 -6.09 -8.88
N GLN A 163 -0.28 -6.41 -8.16
CA GLN A 163 -0.72 -5.55 -7.07
C GLN A 163 0.37 -5.47 -6.00
N VAL A 164 0.55 -4.30 -5.43
CA VAL A 164 1.60 -4.08 -4.44
C VAL A 164 1.11 -4.40 -3.03
N CYS A 165 2.02 -4.86 -2.19
CA CYS A 165 1.94 -4.73 -0.74
C CYS A 165 3.13 -3.87 -0.34
N CYS A 166 2.88 -2.60 -0.07
CA CYS A 166 3.92 -1.62 0.22
C CYS A 166 3.82 -1.14 1.67
N ILE A 167 4.97 -1.04 2.34
CA ILE A 167 5.08 -0.51 3.70
C ILE A 167 5.98 0.71 3.67
N ASP A 168 5.46 1.85 4.08
CA ASP A 168 6.21 3.11 4.11
C ASP A 168 6.62 3.48 5.54
N PHE A 169 7.92 3.41 5.82
CA PHE A 169 8.53 3.87 7.06
C PHE A 169 9.13 5.28 6.94
N LEU A 170 9.28 5.82 5.71
CA LEU A 170 9.81 7.18 5.52
C LEU A 170 8.81 8.23 5.96
N ILE A 171 7.53 7.92 5.86
CA ILE A 171 6.48 8.88 6.19
C ILE A 171 6.52 9.32 7.67
N ASP A 172 6.90 8.42 8.59
CA ASP A 172 7.12 8.77 10.00
C ASP A 172 8.27 9.76 10.16
N ASP A 173 9.35 9.59 9.38
CA ASP A 173 10.48 10.51 9.42
C ASP A 173 10.12 11.92 8.91
N VAL A 174 9.25 12.02 7.92
CA VAL A 174 8.68 13.30 7.47
C VAL A 174 7.78 13.89 8.55
N ALA A 175 6.90 13.08 9.13
CA ALA A 175 5.95 13.50 10.15
C ALA A 175 6.60 14.03 11.43
N LYS A 176 7.78 13.54 11.81
CA LYS A 176 8.59 14.11 12.91
C LYS A 176 8.91 15.60 12.73
N SER A 177 8.98 16.04 11.47
CA SER A 177 9.21 17.44 11.12
C SER A 177 7.91 18.18 10.87
N SER A 178 6.97 17.56 10.16
CA SER A 178 5.65 18.11 9.82
C SER A 178 4.66 17.01 9.45
N LEU A 179 3.64 16.80 10.30
CA LEU A 179 2.56 15.86 9.99
C LEU A 179 1.74 16.31 8.78
N GLN A 180 1.52 17.61 8.60
CA GLN A 180 0.82 18.16 7.42
C GLN A 180 1.56 17.84 6.11
N GLN A 181 2.89 17.90 6.12
CA GLN A 181 3.70 17.52 4.96
C GLN A 181 3.60 16.02 4.68
N ALA A 182 3.64 15.18 5.72
CA ALA A 182 3.43 13.74 5.58
C ALA A 182 2.08 13.43 4.94
N MET A 183 0.99 14.03 5.43
CA MET A 183 -0.35 13.88 4.85
C MET A 183 -0.43 14.37 3.39
N THR A 184 0.32 15.41 3.01
CA THR A 184 0.40 15.86 1.62
C THR A 184 1.04 14.82 0.71
N ILE A 185 2.08 14.13 1.19
CA ILE A 185 2.75 13.04 0.48
C ILE A 185 1.80 11.84 0.33
N GLU A 186 1.08 11.46 1.38
CA GLU A 186 0.11 10.38 1.33
C GLU A 186 -1.01 10.65 0.31
N LYS A 187 -1.53 11.88 0.25
CA LYS A 187 -2.50 12.29 -0.78
C LYS A 187 -1.92 12.17 -2.20
N ALA A 188 -0.62 12.39 -2.37
CA ALA A 188 0.04 12.17 -3.67
C ALA A 188 0.16 10.68 -4.01
N TYR A 189 0.37 9.82 -3.01
CA TYR A 189 0.32 8.36 -3.21
C TYR A 189 -1.04 7.89 -3.69
N ASP A 190 -2.12 8.40 -3.08
CA ASP A 190 -3.49 8.13 -3.52
C ASP A 190 -3.73 8.53 -4.98
N ALA A 191 -3.14 9.64 -5.41
CA ALA A 191 -3.21 10.10 -6.78
C ALA A 191 -2.41 9.22 -7.76
N SER A 192 -1.34 8.54 -7.32
CA SER A 192 -0.51 7.66 -8.15
C SER A 192 -1.19 6.38 -8.58
N ARG A 193 -2.25 5.97 -7.87
CA ARG A 193 -3.12 4.82 -8.17
C ARG A 193 -2.36 3.52 -8.47
N ILE A 194 -1.33 3.20 -7.69
CA ILE A 194 -0.72 1.87 -7.77
C ILE A 194 -1.67 0.89 -7.09
N PRO A 195 -2.25 -0.10 -7.81
CA PRO A 195 -3.21 -1.03 -7.21
C PRO A 195 -2.57 -1.87 -6.11
N GLY A 196 -3.27 -2.04 -5.00
CA GLY A 196 -2.80 -2.90 -3.92
C GLY A 196 -3.01 -2.33 -2.52
N LEU A 197 -2.15 -2.73 -1.61
CA LEU A 197 -2.18 -2.38 -0.20
C LEU A 197 -1.00 -1.45 0.12
N MET A 198 -1.29 -0.24 0.57
CA MET A 198 -0.30 0.71 1.07
C MET A 198 -0.46 0.83 2.59
N TYR A 199 0.61 0.63 3.33
CA TYR A 199 0.66 0.80 4.78
C TYR A 199 1.58 1.97 5.11
N CYS A 200 1.02 3.11 5.47
CA CYS A 200 1.78 4.23 6.03
C CYS A 200 1.99 3.99 7.52
N THR A 201 3.24 3.95 7.95
CA THR A 201 3.59 3.58 9.31
C THR A 201 4.03 4.79 10.12
N TYR A 202 3.49 4.92 11.34
CA TYR A 202 3.85 6.00 12.27
C TYR A 202 4.19 5.44 13.63
N LYS A 203 5.22 6.00 14.25
CA LYS A 203 5.51 5.74 15.64
C LYS A 203 4.55 6.49 16.55
N THR A 204 4.11 5.84 17.62
CA THR A 204 3.24 6.45 18.64
C THR A 204 3.82 7.78 19.14
N GLU A 205 5.13 7.85 19.39
CA GLU A 205 5.79 9.06 19.86
C GLU A 205 5.70 10.25 18.88
N THR A 206 5.64 9.97 17.56
CA THR A 206 5.47 11.00 16.53
C THR A 206 4.05 11.58 16.61
N LEU A 207 3.05 10.71 16.69
CA LEU A 207 1.64 11.11 16.70
C LEU A 207 1.23 11.79 18.01
N LEU A 208 1.78 11.40 19.15
CA LEU A 208 1.50 12.05 20.44
C LEU A 208 1.90 13.54 20.52
N ARG A 209 2.72 14.00 19.59
CA ARG A 209 3.13 15.42 19.48
C ARG A 209 2.22 16.22 18.54
N ALA A 210 1.36 15.55 17.80
CA ALA A 210 0.49 16.16 16.81
C ALA A 210 -0.69 16.88 17.46
N LYS A 211 -1.24 17.88 16.78
CA LYS A 211 -2.51 18.48 17.17
C LYS A 211 -3.65 17.51 16.89
N ILE A 212 -4.68 17.56 17.71
CA ILE A 212 -5.83 16.66 17.57
C ILE A 212 -6.49 16.75 16.20
N ASN A 213 -6.62 17.94 15.63
CA ASN A 213 -7.21 18.13 14.32
C ASN A 213 -6.39 17.44 13.21
N ASP A 214 -5.06 17.50 13.30
CA ASP A 214 -4.17 16.85 12.35
C ASP A 214 -4.25 15.32 12.46
N LEU A 215 -4.41 14.79 13.69
CA LEU A 215 -4.64 13.35 13.92
C LEU A 215 -5.97 12.89 13.32
N LEU A 216 -7.02 13.68 13.49
CA LEU A 216 -8.34 13.36 12.94
C LEU A 216 -8.30 13.36 11.40
N GLU A 217 -7.63 14.35 10.79
CA GLU A 217 -7.44 14.40 9.35
C GLU A 217 -6.61 13.20 8.85
N LEU A 218 -5.54 12.83 9.55
CA LEU A 218 -4.74 11.65 9.26
C LEU A 218 -5.60 10.38 9.28
N PHE A 219 -6.40 10.19 10.32
CA PHE A 219 -7.25 9.01 10.47
C PHE A 219 -8.36 8.95 9.42
N GLU A 220 -8.96 10.09 9.05
CA GLU A 220 -9.97 10.19 8.00
C GLU A 220 -9.39 9.90 6.59
N GLY A 221 -8.10 10.17 6.38
CA GLY A 221 -7.40 9.90 5.13
C GLY A 221 -7.13 8.43 4.84
N HIS A 222 -7.39 7.52 5.80
CA HIS A 222 -7.07 6.10 5.67
C HIS A 222 -8.30 5.21 5.69
N ASP A 223 -8.32 4.17 4.85
CA ASP A 223 -9.39 3.18 4.83
C ASP A 223 -9.53 2.44 6.17
N GLN A 224 -8.42 2.21 6.85
CA GLN A 224 -8.37 1.56 8.15
C GLN A 224 -7.17 2.03 8.96
N VAL A 225 -7.34 2.08 10.28
CA VAL A 225 -6.30 2.40 11.23
C VAL A 225 -6.04 1.18 12.11
N PHE A 226 -4.78 0.77 12.17
CA PHE A 226 -4.30 -0.32 13.01
C PHE A 226 -3.34 0.21 14.07
N ILE A 227 -3.48 -0.26 15.30
CA ILE A 227 -2.53 0.01 16.38
C ILE A 227 -1.90 -1.31 16.81
N LEU A 228 -0.57 -1.34 16.83
CA LEU A 228 0.20 -2.41 17.43
C LEU A 228 0.52 -2.05 18.88
N LYS A 229 0.13 -2.94 19.77
CA LYS A 229 0.52 -2.86 21.18
C LYS A 229 0.95 -4.25 21.62
N ASP A 230 2.17 -4.36 22.09
CA ASP A 230 2.81 -5.63 22.39
C ASP A 230 2.82 -6.52 21.11
N ASP A 231 2.29 -7.73 21.16
CA ASP A 231 2.15 -8.63 20.02
C ASP A 231 0.75 -8.60 19.37
N ASP A 232 -0.14 -7.72 19.84
CA ASP A 232 -1.53 -7.64 19.39
C ASP A 232 -1.74 -6.50 18.39
N VAL A 233 -2.64 -6.75 17.42
CA VAL A 233 -3.06 -5.78 16.40
C VAL A 233 -4.51 -5.38 16.66
N TYR A 234 -4.71 -4.13 17.01
CA TYR A 234 -6.03 -3.54 17.21
C TYR A 234 -6.46 -2.76 15.98
N LYS A 235 -7.64 -3.07 15.46
CA LYS A 235 -8.27 -2.28 14.42
C LYS A 235 -9.14 -1.21 15.05
N LEU A 236 -8.86 0.06 14.75
CA LEU A 236 -9.71 1.17 15.16
C LEU A 236 -10.86 1.36 14.19
N HIS A 237 -12.07 1.42 14.73
CA HIS A 237 -13.26 1.85 14.02
C HIS A 237 -13.49 3.34 14.31
N ILE A 238 -12.91 4.20 13.50
CA ILE A 238 -13.06 5.66 13.60
C ILE A 238 -14.14 6.09 12.63
N THR A 239 -15.28 6.55 13.15
CA THR A 239 -16.32 7.21 12.35
C THR A 239 -16.44 8.66 12.82
N LYS A 240 -16.82 9.57 11.90
CA LYS A 240 -17.09 10.99 12.25
C LYS A 240 -18.03 11.12 13.46
N GLU A 241 -19.01 10.23 13.54
CA GLU A 241 -19.99 10.19 14.60
C GLU A 241 -19.37 9.81 15.96
N ASN A 242 -18.42 8.86 15.98
CA ASN A 242 -17.72 8.46 17.18
C ASN A 242 -16.72 9.53 17.65
N VAL A 243 -16.06 10.21 16.72
CA VAL A 243 -15.17 11.35 17.03
C VAL A 243 -15.97 12.50 17.65
N HIS A 244 -17.12 12.84 17.08
CA HIS A 244 -18.02 13.87 17.62
C HIS A 244 -18.44 13.55 19.05
N LYS A 245 -18.82 12.30 19.34
CA LYS A 245 -19.20 11.85 20.68
C LYS A 245 -18.07 11.89 21.70
N LEU A 246 -16.83 11.64 21.28
CA LEU A 246 -15.67 11.60 22.17
C LEU A 246 -15.13 12.99 22.52
N PHE A 247 -15.28 13.97 21.66
CA PHE A 247 -14.61 15.27 21.80
C PHE A 247 -15.55 16.47 21.88
N LEU A 248 -16.84 16.31 21.59
CA LEU A 248 -17.82 17.42 21.53
C LEU A 248 -19.06 17.15 22.43
N SER A 249 -19.07 16.09 23.21
CA SER A 249 -19.99 15.83 24.32
C SER A 249 -19.32 16.22 25.65
#